data_1db168620650f5e65d0c5ce85457982e
#
_entry.id   1db168620650f5e65d0c5ce85457982e
#
_cell.length_a   1.000
_cell.length_b   1.000
_cell.length_c   1.000
_cell.angle_alpha   90.00
_cell.angle_beta   90.00
_cell.angle_gamma   90.00
#
_symmetry.space_group_name_H-M   'P 1'
#
loop_
_entity.id
_entity.type
_entity.pdbx_description
1 polymer ?
#
loop_
_entity_poly.entity_id
_entity_poly.type
_entity_poly.pdbx_seq_one_letter_code
_entity_poly.pdbx_strand_id
1 'polypeptide(L)'
;MRLVLLLVAVCAAGCARPSAPPPSQPTGAADAAAVQREIEQWYDENKRAFLAEDVDAIMALRTEDFQAVAPDGRVQDRAAMEQYTIGLLNGIERWISMDFELDSLEVTGDLSRATVRQHIVRMALRPDGLVHHVETWATQRETWRRTPDGWRLYRVDSVRDQRRLVDGQPD
;
A
#
# COMPACT_ATOMS: atom_id res chain seq x y z
N MET A 1 16.37 19.38 83.04
CA MET A 1 17.09 19.46 81.78
C MET A 1 16.60 18.30 80.92
N ARG A 2 15.72 18.58 79.94
CA ARG A 2 15.16 17.59 79.05
C ARG A 2 15.79 17.83 77.68
N LEU A 3 16.55 16.83 77.18
CA LEU A 3 17.20 16.82 75.85
C LEU A 3 16.18 16.38 74.84
N VAL A 4 15.85 17.24 73.91
CA VAL A 4 14.98 16.92 72.75
C VAL A 4 15.86 16.52 71.58
N LEU A 5 15.77 15.24 71.18
CA LEU A 5 16.46 14.69 70.02
C LEU A 5 15.59 14.98 68.77
N LEU A 6 16.11 15.80 67.86
CA LEU A 6 15.45 16.07 66.55
C LEU A 6 15.89 15.03 65.49
N LEU A 7 14.97 14.18 65.05
CA LEU A 7 15.18 13.23 63.98
C LEU A 7 14.93 13.93 62.65
N VAL A 8 15.96 14.13 61.82
CA VAL A 8 15.81 14.63 60.46
C VAL A 8 15.60 13.43 59.54
N ALA A 9 14.39 13.31 58.97
CA ALA A 9 14.08 12.33 57.92
C ALA A 9 14.46 12.91 56.57
N VAL A 10 15.50 12.31 55.93
CA VAL A 10 15.88 12.63 54.58
C VAL A 10 15.01 11.81 53.60
N CYS A 11 14.04 12.49 52.96
CA CYS A 11 13.27 11.90 51.86
C CYS A 11 14.14 11.88 50.58
N ALA A 12 14.70 10.74 50.20
CA ALA A 12 15.30 10.54 48.90
C ALA A 12 14.20 10.40 47.83
N ALA A 13 13.90 11.49 47.11
CA ALA A 13 13.04 11.46 45.95
C ALA A 13 13.78 10.73 44.78
N GLY A 14 13.49 9.45 44.63
CA GLY A 14 13.95 8.68 43.47
C GLY A 14 13.25 9.15 42.20
N CYS A 15 13.94 9.92 41.36
CA CYS A 15 13.49 10.21 40.01
C CYS A 15 13.48 8.91 39.21
N ALA A 16 12.31 8.29 39.05
CA ALA A 16 12.11 7.22 38.09
C ALA A 16 12.28 7.80 36.68
N ARG A 17 13.35 7.43 35.99
CA ARG A 17 13.52 7.72 34.57
C ARG A 17 12.43 6.97 33.81
N PRO A 18 11.69 7.63 32.88
CA PRO A 18 10.80 6.92 31.99
C PRO A 18 11.60 5.89 31.18
N SER A 19 11.26 4.61 31.33
CA SER A 19 11.84 3.54 30.52
C SER A 19 11.54 3.84 29.06
N ALA A 20 12.59 3.88 28.21
CA ALA A 20 12.41 3.96 26.78
C ALA A 20 11.56 2.75 26.31
N PRO A 21 10.66 2.92 25.36
CA PRO A 21 9.92 1.80 24.79
C PRO A 21 10.91 0.75 24.27
N PRO A 22 10.63 -0.56 24.48
CA PRO A 22 11.50 -1.60 24.00
C PRO A 22 11.67 -1.47 22.48
N PRO A 23 12.88 -1.74 21.93
CA PRO A 23 13.08 -1.74 20.49
C PRO A 23 12.13 -2.77 19.88
N SER A 24 11.42 -2.36 18.80
CA SER A 24 10.53 -3.22 18.03
C SER A 24 11.31 -4.48 17.62
N GLN A 25 10.88 -5.65 18.09
CA GLN A 25 11.54 -6.91 17.74
C GLN A 25 11.34 -7.15 16.24
N PRO A 26 12.34 -7.70 15.53
CA PRO A 26 12.18 -8.06 14.12
C PRO A 26 11.04 -9.08 14.01
N THR A 27 10.10 -8.78 13.13
CA THR A 27 8.93 -9.60 12.83
C THR A 27 9.40 -11.01 12.45
N GLY A 28 8.97 -12.04 13.17
CA GLY A 28 9.34 -13.41 12.88
C GLY A 28 8.79 -13.88 11.53
N ALA A 29 9.35 -14.96 10.96
CA ALA A 29 8.90 -15.50 9.66
C ALA A 29 7.38 -15.85 9.64
N ALA A 30 6.82 -16.24 10.78
CA ALA A 30 5.37 -16.50 10.91
C ALA A 30 4.53 -15.23 10.73
N ASP A 31 5.01 -14.10 11.26
CA ASP A 31 4.34 -12.81 11.10
C ASP A 31 4.43 -12.31 9.65
N ALA A 32 5.58 -12.48 8.97
CA ALA A 32 5.75 -12.12 7.57
C ALA A 32 4.78 -12.91 6.67
N ALA A 33 4.62 -14.22 6.91
CA ALA A 33 3.66 -15.05 6.17
C ALA A 33 2.20 -14.65 6.42
N ALA A 34 1.87 -14.16 7.62
CA ALA A 34 0.54 -13.62 7.90
C ALA A 34 0.29 -12.31 7.15
N VAL A 35 1.26 -11.40 7.16
CA VAL A 35 1.21 -10.13 6.40
C VAL A 35 1.10 -10.41 4.90
N GLN A 36 1.84 -11.37 4.38
CA GLN A 36 1.76 -11.76 2.97
C GLN A 36 0.34 -12.16 2.58
N ARG A 37 -0.29 -13.05 3.33
CA ARG A 37 -1.69 -13.49 3.06
C ARG A 37 -2.68 -12.33 3.11
N GLU A 38 -2.49 -11.39 4.04
CA GLU A 38 -3.35 -10.22 4.16
C GLU A 38 -3.20 -9.27 2.96
N ILE A 39 -1.98 -9.08 2.45
CA ILE A 39 -1.71 -8.28 1.25
C ILE A 39 -2.22 -9.00 -0.02
N GLU A 40 -2.06 -10.31 -0.13
CA GLU A 40 -2.63 -11.11 -1.23
C GLU A 40 -4.17 -11.01 -1.25
N GLN A 41 -4.81 -11.11 -0.08
CA GLN A 41 -6.26 -10.89 0.03
C GLN A 41 -6.66 -9.46 -0.39
N TRP A 42 -5.85 -8.47 -0.07
CA TRP A 42 -6.06 -7.10 -0.52
C TRP A 42 -6.05 -7.00 -2.06
N TYR A 43 -5.15 -7.70 -2.76
CA TYR A 43 -5.16 -7.72 -4.24
C TYR A 43 -6.45 -8.35 -4.78
N ASP A 44 -6.96 -9.40 -4.15
CA ASP A 44 -8.23 -10.01 -4.52
C ASP A 44 -9.41 -9.04 -4.31
N GLU A 45 -9.39 -8.26 -3.23
CA GLU A 45 -10.39 -7.22 -2.96
C GLU A 45 -10.28 -6.07 -3.97
N ASN A 46 -9.08 -5.61 -4.27
CA ASN A 46 -8.82 -4.56 -5.26
C ASN A 46 -9.29 -4.99 -6.66
N LYS A 47 -8.99 -6.24 -7.05
CA LYS A 47 -9.48 -6.82 -8.31
C LYS A 47 -11.02 -6.82 -8.37
N ARG A 48 -11.69 -7.26 -7.31
CA ARG A 48 -13.16 -7.26 -7.22
C ARG A 48 -13.74 -5.86 -7.34
N ALA A 49 -13.13 -4.87 -6.67
CA ALA A 49 -13.57 -3.48 -6.73
C ALA A 49 -13.41 -2.89 -8.14
N PHE A 50 -12.29 -3.18 -8.84
CA PHE A 50 -12.11 -2.78 -10.24
C PHE A 50 -13.13 -3.44 -11.18
N LEU A 51 -13.40 -4.74 -11.01
CA LEU A 51 -14.40 -5.46 -11.82
C LEU A 51 -15.83 -4.96 -11.57
N ALA A 52 -16.11 -4.43 -10.38
CA ALA A 52 -17.38 -3.80 -10.03
C ALA A 52 -17.43 -2.31 -10.39
N GLU A 53 -16.33 -1.73 -10.88
CA GLU A 53 -16.17 -0.29 -11.17
C GLU A 53 -16.48 0.60 -9.94
N ASP A 54 -16.26 0.04 -8.74
CA ASP A 54 -16.52 0.71 -7.47
C ASP A 54 -15.29 1.53 -7.04
N VAL A 55 -15.30 2.81 -7.40
CA VAL A 55 -14.19 3.74 -7.09
C VAL A 55 -14.01 3.89 -5.58
N ASP A 56 -15.09 3.95 -4.81
CA ASP A 56 -15.01 4.11 -3.35
C ASP A 56 -14.34 2.90 -2.71
N ALA A 57 -14.72 1.69 -3.13
CA ALA A 57 -14.07 0.45 -2.67
C ALA A 57 -12.59 0.39 -3.09
N ILE A 58 -12.25 0.78 -4.34
CA ILE A 58 -10.85 0.87 -4.79
C ILE A 58 -10.06 1.83 -3.89
N MET A 59 -10.61 3.00 -3.58
CA MET A 59 -9.93 4.01 -2.78
C MET A 59 -9.88 3.66 -1.28
N ALA A 60 -10.86 2.93 -0.74
CA ALA A 60 -10.86 2.46 0.66
C ALA A 60 -9.70 1.50 0.98
N LEU A 61 -9.14 0.83 -0.03
CA LEU A 61 -7.99 -0.05 0.12
C LEU A 61 -6.65 0.70 0.28
N ARG A 62 -6.65 2.03 0.17
CA ARG A 62 -5.50 2.93 0.29
C ARG A 62 -5.59 3.76 1.56
N THR A 63 -4.43 4.19 2.08
CA THR A 63 -4.42 5.14 3.21
C THR A 63 -4.90 6.52 2.78
N GLU A 64 -5.34 7.36 3.73
CA GLU A 64 -5.76 8.73 3.45
C GLU A 64 -4.63 9.59 2.87
N ASP A 65 -3.40 9.35 3.31
CA ASP A 65 -2.18 10.01 2.83
C ASP A 65 -1.45 9.23 1.74
N PHE A 66 -2.18 8.41 0.98
CA PHE A 66 -1.63 7.62 -0.14
C PHE A 66 -0.93 8.49 -1.17
N GLN A 67 0.17 7.97 -1.71
CA GLN A 67 0.94 8.58 -2.80
C GLN A 67 1.36 7.55 -3.84
N ALA A 68 1.44 7.95 -5.09
CA ALA A 68 2.02 7.15 -6.16
C ALA A 68 3.04 7.96 -6.95
N VAL A 69 4.20 7.36 -7.22
CA VAL A 69 5.22 7.93 -8.11
C VAL A 69 4.97 7.40 -9.51
N ALA A 70 4.56 8.28 -10.41
CA ALA A 70 4.36 7.96 -11.82
C ALA A 70 5.70 7.66 -12.51
N PRO A 71 5.70 6.98 -13.69
CA PRO A 71 6.94 6.66 -14.43
C PRO A 71 7.80 7.87 -14.79
N ASP A 72 7.19 9.05 -14.95
CA ASP A 72 7.88 10.34 -15.19
C ASP A 72 8.40 11.03 -13.91
N GLY A 73 8.26 10.38 -12.74
CA GLY A 73 8.70 10.87 -11.45
C GLY A 73 7.74 11.83 -10.74
N ARG A 74 6.61 12.17 -11.34
CA ARG A 74 5.58 12.98 -10.67
C ARG A 74 4.95 12.20 -9.53
N VAL A 75 4.72 12.87 -8.41
CA VAL A 75 3.99 12.30 -7.27
C VAL A 75 2.51 12.65 -7.42
N GLN A 76 1.68 11.64 -7.40
CA GLN A 76 0.23 11.75 -7.37
C GLN A 76 -0.24 11.44 -5.94
N ASP A 77 -1.08 12.30 -5.39
CA ASP A 77 -1.74 12.08 -4.12
C ASP A 77 -3.01 11.20 -4.30
N ARG A 78 -3.69 10.92 -3.19
CA ARG A 78 -4.92 10.11 -3.18
C ARG A 78 -6.01 10.68 -4.09
N ALA A 79 -6.21 12.01 -4.07
CA ALA A 79 -7.23 12.68 -4.89
C ALA A 79 -6.91 12.59 -6.40
N ALA A 80 -5.64 12.82 -6.77
CA ALA A 80 -5.19 12.65 -8.15
C ALA A 80 -5.32 11.20 -8.63
N MET A 81 -5.05 10.22 -7.76
CA MET A 81 -5.23 8.80 -8.06
C MET A 81 -6.71 8.43 -8.23
N GLU A 82 -7.60 8.98 -7.44
CA GLU A 82 -9.05 8.80 -7.58
C GLU A 82 -9.54 9.31 -8.95
N GLN A 83 -9.15 10.52 -9.34
CA GLN A 83 -9.50 11.07 -10.64
C GLN A 83 -8.91 10.23 -11.80
N TYR A 84 -7.68 9.76 -11.65
CA TYR A 84 -7.08 8.83 -12.61
C TYR A 84 -7.88 7.54 -12.72
N THR A 85 -8.32 6.97 -11.59
CA THR A 85 -9.11 5.74 -11.54
C THR A 85 -10.47 5.94 -12.24
N ILE A 86 -11.16 7.03 -11.96
CA ILE A 86 -12.43 7.39 -12.64
C ILE A 86 -12.20 7.49 -14.15
N GLY A 87 -11.18 8.23 -14.58
CA GLY A 87 -10.86 8.36 -16.01
C GLY A 87 -10.51 7.04 -16.68
N LEU A 88 -9.78 6.15 -15.97
CA LEU A 88 -9.45 4.82 -16.43
C LEU A 88 -10.73 3.97 -16.64
N LEU A 89 -11.61 3.91 -15.63
CA LEU A 89 -12.83 3.10 -15.65
C LEU A 89 -13.79 3.56 -16.76
N ASN A 90 -13.93 4.87 -16.96
CA ASN A 90 -14.76 5.43 -18.03
C ASN A 90 -14.30 5.00 -19.45
N GLY A 91 -13.05 4.62 -19.61
CA GLY A 91 -12.50 4.14 -20.90
C GLY A 91 -12.52 2.62 -21.05
N ILE A 92 -12.95 1.86 -20.05
CA ILE A 92 -12.96 0.40 -20.11
C ILE A 92 -14.32 -0.11 -20.54
N GLU A 93 -14.35 -0.86 -21.64
CA GLU A 93 -15.54 -1.54 -22.10
C GLU A 93 -15.72 -2.90 -21.41
N ARG A 94 -14.62 -3.59 -21.16
CA ARG A 94 -14.62 -4.91 -20.49
C ARG A 94 -13.26 -5.30 -19.97
N TRP A 95 -13.23 -5.79 -18.76
CA TRP A 95 -12.09 -6.51 -18.18
C TRP A 95 -12.01 -7.93 -18.73
N ILE A 96 -10.79 -8.39 -19.08
CA ILE A 96 -10.51 -9.76 -19.51
C ILE A 96 -9.76 -10.50 -18.41
N SER A 97 -8.63 -9.98 -17.96
CA SER A 97 -7.91 -10.47 -16.78
C SER A 97 -7.22 -9.33 -16.03
N MET A 98 -6.98 -9.58 -14.75
CA MET A 98 -6.22 -8.70 -13.87
C MET A 98 -5.48 -9.60 -12.87
N ASP A 99 -4.18 -9.73 -13.06
CA ASP A 99 -3.35 -10.64 -12.30
C ASP A 99 -2.26 -9.87 -11.57
N PHE A 100 -2.06 -10.19 -10.30
CA PHE A 100 -1.05 -9.63 -9.42
C PHE A 100 -0.22 -10.77 -8.86
N GLU A 101 1.09 -10.64 -8.91
CA GLU A 101 2.03 -11.61 -8.35
C GLU A 101 3.00 -10.90 -7.42
N LEU A 102 3.01 -11.32 -6.16
CA LEU A 102 3.90 -10.78 -5.14
C LEU A 102 5.27 -11.47 -5.24
N ASP A 103 6.27 -10.77 -5.77
CA ASP A 103 7.63 -11.31 -5.95
C ASP A 103 8.46 -11.28 -4.67
N SER A 104 8.27 -10.25 -3.85
CA SER A 104 9.00 -10.09 -2.58
C SER A 104 8.21 -9.28 -1.58
N LEU A 105 8.44 -9.57 -0.30
CA LEU A 105 7.85 -8.87 0.83
C LEU A 105 8.85 -8.77 1.97
N GLU A 106 9.08 -7.55 2.45
CA GLU A 106 9.86 -7.26 3.65
C GLU A 106 8.96 -6.56 4.66
N VAL A 107 8.87 -7.10 5.89
CA VAL A 107 8.04 -6.55 6.96
C VAL A 107 8.93 -5.96 8.06
N THR A 108 8.70 -4.71 8.43
CA THR A 108 9.43 -4.01 9.49
C THR A 108 8.46 -3.20 10.35
N GLY A 109 8.06 -3.74 11.49
CA GLY A 109 7.06 -3.12 12.37
C GLY A 109 5.72 -2.91 11.64
N ASP A 110 5.26 -1.67 11.59
CA ASP A 110 4.00 -1.29 10.95
C ASP A 110 4.15 -0.92 9.46
N LEU A 111 5.31 -1.16 8.87
CA LEU A 111 5.56 -0.97 7.45
C LEU A 111 5.95 -2.28 6.77
N SER A 112 5.54 -2.41 5.53
CA SER A 112 5.97 -3.50 4.66
C SER A 112 6.32 -2.95 3.27
N ARG A 113 7.37 -3.50 2.66
CA ARG A 113 7.76 -3.20 1.28
C ARG A 113 7.55 -4.43 0.42
N ALA A 114 6.88 -4.23 -0.71
CA ALA A 114 6.57 -5.27 -1.65
C ALA A 114 7.10 -4.95 -3.05
N THR A 115 7.46 -5.99 -3.81
CA THR A 115 7.61 -5.91 -5.26
C THR A 115 6.53 -6.77 -5.87
N VAL A 116 5.75 -6.20 -6.79
CA VAL A 116 4.58 -6.82 -7.37
C VAL A 116 4.63 -6.72 -8.88
N ARG A 117 4.44 -7.84 -9.56
CA ARG A 117 4.20 -7.87 -11.00
C ARG A 117 2.71 -7.80 -11.28
N GLN A 118 2.35 -7.00 -12.26
CA GLN A 118 0.97 -6.83 -12.71
C GLN A 118 0.87 -7.22 -14.18
N HIS A 119 -0.19 -7.95 -14.50
CA HIS A 119 -0.60 -8.23 -15.88
C HIS A 119 -2.09 -7.97 -16.01
N ILE A 120 -2.46 -6.99 -16.83
CA ILE A 120 -3.83 -6.53 -16.98
C ILE A 120 -4.22 -6.56 -18.45
N VAL A 121 -5.32 -7.23 -18.75
CA VAL A 121 -5.89 -7.34 -20.09
C VAL A 121 -7.33 -6.81 -20.07
N ARG A 122 -7.65 -5.92 -21.02
CA ARG A 122 -8.96 -5.28 -21.11
C ARG A 122 -9.32 -4.88 -22.54
N MET A 123 -10.59 -4.73 -22.81
CA MET A 123 -11.11 -3.98 -23.95
C MET A 123 -11.29 -2.53 -23.51
N ALA A 124 -10.72 -1.59 -24.22
CA ALA A 124 -10.77 -0.17 -23.86
C ALA A 124 -11.05 0.73 -25.08
N LEU A 125 -11.91 1.72 -24.86
CA LEU A 125 -12.15 2.80 -25.79
C LEU A 125 -10.91 3.69 -25.88
N ARG A 126 -10.43 3.96 -27.08
CA ARG A 126 -9.26 4.80 -27.34
C ARG A 126 -9.67 6.13 -27.99
N PRO A 127 -8.74 7.12 -28.06
CA PRO A 127 -9.03 8.44 -28.65
C PRO A 127 -9.46 8.41 -30.11
N ASP A 128 -9.20 7.33 -30.84
CA ASP A 128 -9.70 7.11 -32.21
C ASP A 128 -11.21 6.74 -32.27
N GLY A 129 -11.85 6.58 -31.11
CA GLY A 129 -13.25 6.20 -30.97
C GLY A 129 -13.52 4.71 -31.14
N LEU A 130 -12.48 3.89 -31.22
CA LEU A 130 -12.60 2.43 -31.36
C LEU A 130 -12.26 1.72 -30.05
N VAL A 131 -12.82 0.52 -29.90
CA VAL A 131 -12.53 -0.36 -28.75
C VAL A 131 -11.42 -1.32 -29.14
N HIS A 132 -10.33 -1.27 -28.41
CA HIS A 132 -9.12 -2.05 -28.66
C HIS A 132 -8.85 -3.05 -27.54
N HIS A 133 -8.20 -4.15 -27.89
CA HIS A 133 -7.60 -5.06 -26.92
C HIS A 133 -6.31 -4.44 -26.36
N VAL A 134 -6.30 -4.12 -25.08
CA VAL A 134 -5.17 -3.48 -24.40
C VAL A 134 -4.61 -4.43 -23.35
N GLU A 135 -3.34 -4.73 -23.45
CA GLU A 135 -2.60 -5.59 -22.54
C GLU A 135 -1.44 -4.80 -21.92
N THR A 136 -1.32 -4.85 -20.61
CA THR A 136 -0.34 -4.04 -19.85
C THR A 136 0.37 -4.90 -18.82
N TRP A 137 1.72 -4.82 -18.82
CA TRP A 137 2.57 -5.35 -17.75
C TRP A 137 3.27 -4.22 -17.04
N ALA A 138 3.50 -4.41 -15.76
CA ALA A 138 4.31 -3.50 -14.95
C ALA A 138 4.84 -4.23 -13.72
N THR A 139 6.02 -3.80 -13.26
CA THR A 139 6.56 -4.15 -11.95
C THR A 139 6.46 -2.92 -11.06
N GLN A 140 5.78 -3.03 -9.93
CA GLN A 140 5.64 -1.97 -8.94
C GLN A 140 6.44 -2.28 -7.68
N ARG A 141 7.04 -1.25 -7.10
CA ARG A 141 7.53 -1.28 -5.72
C ARG A 141 6.53 -0.51 -4.87
N GLU A 142 6.09 -1.14 -3.80
CA GLU A 142 5.01 -0.66 -2.97
C GLU A 142 5.43 -0.61 -1.50
N THR A 143 4.93 0.38 -0.79
CA THR A 143 5.01 0.46 0.66
C THR A 143 3.60 0.35 1.23
N TRP A 144 3.44 -0.57 2.16
CA TRP A 144 2.22 -0.85 2.88
C TRP A 144 2.34 -0.37 4.32
N ARG A 145 1.24 0.06 4.91
CA ARG A 145 1.18 0.49 6.31
C ARG A 145 0.09 -0.27 7.04
N ARG A 146 0.40 -0.72 8.26
CA ARG A 146 -0.58 -1.27 9.17
C ARG A 146 -1.45 -0.14 9.71
N THR A 147 -2.76 -0.31 9.63
CA THR A 147 -3.79 0.57 10.20
C THR A 147 -4.65 -0.22 11.18
N PRO A 148 -5.56 0.41 11.96
CA PRO A 148 -6.52 -0.31 12.79
C PRO A 148 -7.39 -1.31 11.99
N ASP A 149 -7.61 -1.05 10.69
CA ASP A 149 -8.44 -1.86 9.80
C ASP A 149 -7.62 -2.83 8.94
N GLY A 150 -6.37 -3.14 9.33
CA GLY A 150 -5.47 -4.03 8.61
C GLY A 150 -4.43 -3.29 7.75
N TRP A 151 -3.77 -4.03 6.87
CA TRP A 151 -2.78 -3.44 5.97
C TRP A 151 -3.46 -2.64 4.86
N ARG A 152 -2.91 -1.44 4.57
CA ARG A 152 -3.38 -0.56 3.49
C ARG A 152 -2.20 -0.12 2.63
N LEU A 153 -2.43 0.00 1.33
CA LEU A 153 -1.43 0.54 0.41
C LEU A 153 -1.20 2.01 0.74
N TYR A 154 0.01 2.31 1.19
CA TYR A 154 0.42 3.65 1.58
C TYR A 154 1.09 4.38 0.42
N ARG A 155 1.93 3.67 -0.36
CA ARG A 155 2.67 4.29 -1.44
C ARG A 155 3.02 3.31 -2.55
N VAL A 156 2.93 3.78 -3.80
CA VAL A 156 3.61 3.17 -4.95
C VAL A 156 4.90 3.96 -5.17
N ASP A 157 6.04 3.34 -4.82
CA ASP A 157 7.35 4.00 -4.83
C ASP A 157 7.94 4.13 -6.23
N SER A 158 7.67 3.17 -7.10
CA SER A 158 8.07 3.19 -8.50
C SER A 158 7.29 2.21 -9.36
N VAL A 159 7.18 2.53 -10.65
CA VAL A 159 6.68 1.62 -11.69
C VAL A 159 7.81 1.38 -12.68
N ARG A 160 8.14 0.11 -12.96
CA ARG A 160 9.21 -0.32 -13.87
C ARG A 160 8.69 -1.35 -14.85
N ASP A 161 9.50 -1.65 -15.86
CA ASP A 161 9.25 -2.71 -16.85
C ASP A 161 7.86 -2.57 -17.50
N GLN A 162 7.39 -1.32 -17.58
CA GLN A 162 6.09 -1.05 -18.16
C GLN A 162 6.11 -1.36 -19.65
N ARG A 163 5.22 -2.28 -20.04
CA ARG A 163 4.97 -2.65 -21.42
C ARG A 163 3.48 -2.58 -21.69
N ARG A 164 3.12 -2.03 -22.84
CA ARG A 164 1.73 -2.00 -23.29
C ARG A 164 1.65 -2.50 -24.73
N LEU A 165 0.66 -3.33 -24.99
CA LEU A 165 0.27 -3.73 -26.35
C LEU A 165 -1.15 -3.25 -26.61
N VAL A 166 -1.41 -2.82 -27.85
CA VAL A 166 -2.73 -2.52 -28.38
C VAL A 166 -2.93 -3.40 -29.61
N ASP A 167 -3.94 -4.26 -29.58
CA ASP A 167 -4.19 -5.27 -30.61
C ASP A 167 -2.93 -6.11 -30.96
N GLY A 168 -2.14 -6.42 -29.92
CA GLY A 168 -0.90 -7.19 -30.05
C GLY A 168 0.32 -6.39 -30.52
N GLN A 169 0.20 -5.11 -30.82
CA GLN A 169 1.30 -4.24 -31.25
C GLN A 169 1.76 -3.33 -30.10
N PRO A 170 3.07 -3.01 -30.00
CA PRO A 170 3.55 -2.02 -29.03
C PRO A 170 2.85 -0.65 -29.19
N ASP A 171 2.43 -0.07 -28.06
CA ASP A 171 1.75 1.24 -28.00
C ASP A 171 2.75 2.38 -27.83
#